data_f276a3fe82d0c3559124038241c86c6d
#
_entry.id   f276a3fe82d0c3559124038241c86c6d
#
_cell.length_a   1.000
_cell.length_b   1.000
_cell.length_c   1.000
_cell.angle_alpha   90.00
_cell.angle_beta   90.00
_cell.angle_gamma   90.00
#
_symmetry.space_group_name_H-M   'P 1'
#
loop_
_entity.id
_entity.type
_entity.pdbx_description
1 polymer ?
#
loop_
_entity_poly.entity_id
_entity_poly.type
_entity_poly.pdbx_seq_one_letter_code
_entity_poly.pdbx_strand_id
1 'polypeptide(L)'
;QQEAWQAYAEGRDMNVTVKPAAHPVGTTLEVLDLFYNTPARRKFLRTEKTEFNHIDEIIRRIALARFDVTINLSHNGKIVRQYRAVPEGGQKERRLGAICGTAFLEQALAIEWQHGDLTLRGWVADPNHTTPALAEIQYCYVNGRMMRDRLINHAIRQACEDKLGADQQPAFVLYLEIDPHQVDVNVHPAKHEVRFHQSRLVHDFIYQGVLSVLQQQLETPLPLDDEPQPAPRSIPENRVAAGRNHFAEPAAREPVAPRYTPAPASGSRPAAPWPNAQPGYQKQQGEVYRQLLQTPA
;
A
#
# COMPACT_ATOMS: atom_id res chain seq x y z
N GLN A 1 22.90 -28.81 -14.11
CA GLN A 1 21.86 -28.43 -15.06
C GLN A 1 20.54 -28.38 -14.31
N GLN A 2 19.89 -27.24 -14.35
CA GLN A 2 18.53 -27.12 -13.83
C GLN A 2 17.58 -27.70 -14.86
N GLU A 3 16.87 -28.74 -14.48
CA GLU A 3 15.85 -29.34 -15.34
C GLU A 3 14.57 -28.49 -15.26
N ALA A 4 13.98 -28.20 -16.41
CA ALA A 4 12.69 -27.55 -16.50
C ALA A 4 11.58 -28.57 -16.77
N TRP A 5 10.41 -28.32 -16.20
CA TRP A 5 9.25 -29.20 -16.28
C TRP A 5 8.02 -28.45 -16.76
N GLN A 6 7.20 -29.11 -17.53
CA GLN A 6 5.90 -28.63 -17.95
C GLN A 6 4.81 -29.52 -17.36
N ALA A 7 3.86 -28.91 -16.68
CA ALA A 7 2.62 -29.53 -16.25
C ALA A 7 1.48 -29.05 -17.16
N TYR A 8 0.66 -29.97 -17.62
CA TYR A 8 -0.41 -29.71 -18.55
C TYR A 8 -1.68 -30.43 -18.07
N ALA A 9 -2.80 -29.73 -18.04
CA ALA A 9 -4.09 -30.29 -17.68
C ALA A 9 -5.16 -29.79 -18.65
N GLU A 10 -5.94 -30.71 -19.21
CA GLU A 10 -7.06 -30.38 -20.06
C GLU A 10 -8.23 -31.34 -19.86
N GLY A 11 -9.34 -31.03 -20.50
CA GLY A 11 -10.51 -31.89 -20.51
C GLY A 11 -11.36 -31.78 -19.24
N ARG A 12 -12.32 -32.68 -19.14
CA ARG A 12 -13.32 -32.64 -18.07
C ARG A 12 -12.74 -33.02 -16.71
N ASP A 13 -11.84 -34.00 -16.72
CA ASP A 13 -11.28 -34.58 -15.49
C ASP A 13 -10.04 -33.82 -15.00
N MET A 14 -9.52 -32.88 -15.79
CA MET A 14 -8.34 -32.07 -15.43
C MET A 14 -7.14 -32.90 -14.95
N ASN A 15 -6.94 -34.07 -15.56
CA ASN A 15 -5.80 -34.92 -15.25
C ASN A 15 -4.50 -34.22 -15.64
N VAL A 16 -3.56 -34.15 -14.72
CA VAL A 16 -2.29 -33.46 -14.93
C VAL A 16 -1.28 -34.42 -15.56
N THR A 17 -0.73 -34.01 -16.69
CA THR A 17 0.41 -34.67 -17.33
C THR A 17 1.66 -33.81 -17.09
N VAL A 18 2.74 -34.42 -16.62
CA VAL A 18 4.01 -33.78 -16.37
C VAL A 18 5.07 -34.34 -17.30
N LYS A 19 5.82 -33.48 -17.96
CA LYS A 19 6.92 -33.85 -18.84
C LYS A 19 8.10 -32.89 -18.73
N PRO A 20 9.32 -33.33 -19.02
CA PRO A 20 10.46 -32.42 -19.16
C PRO A 20 10.22 -31.40 -20.29
N ALA A 21 10.70 -30.19 -20.08
CA ALA A 21 10.59 -29.14 -21.07
C ALA A 21 11.87 -28.28 -21.10
N ALA A 22 12.10 -27.62 -22.21
CA ALA A 22 13.11 -26.59 -22.34
C ALA A 22 12.48 -25.24 -21.96
N HIS A 23 12.91 -24.66 -20.84
CA HIS A 23 12.36 -23.40 -20.34
C HIS A 23 13.46 -22.60 -19.62
N PRO A 24 13.54 -21.29 -19.83
CA PRO A 24 14.48 -20.45 -19.06
C PRO A 24 14.09 -20.45 -17.57
N VAL A 25 14.99 -19.93 -16.74
CA VAL A 25 14.71 -19.78 -15.29
C VAL A 25 13.49 -18.88 -15.11
N GLY A 26 12.50 -19.38 -14.40
CA GLY A 26 11.23 -18.69 -14.15
C GLY A 26 10.04 -19.62 -14.29
N THR A 27 8.86 -19.05 -14.34
CA THR A 27 7.59 -19.76 -14.46
C THR A 27 6.73 -19.11 -15.54
N THR A 28 6.18 -19.91 -16.43
CA THR A 28 5.17 -19.47 -17.38
C THR A 28 3.86 -20.19 -17.07
N LEU A 29 2.80 -19.43 -16.91
CA LEU A 29 1.44 -19.93 -16.79
C LEU A 29 0.65 -19.54 -18.04
N GLU A 30 0.09 -20.53 -18.73
CA GLU A 30 -0.74 -20.32 -19.91
C GLU A 30 -2.13 -20.90 -19.66
N VAL A 31 -3.15 -20.08 -19.88
CA VAL A 31 -4.56 -20.48 -19.77
C VAL A 31 -5.20 -20.29 -21.13
N LEU A 32 -5.68 -21.38 -21.70
CA LEU A 32 -6.36 -21.41 -22.99
C LEU A 32 -7.85 -21.68 -22.78
N ASP A 33 -8.68 -21.00 -23.54
CA ASP A 33 -10.13 -21.23 -23.58
C ASP A 33 -10.76 -21.37 -22.17
N LEU A 34 -10.66 -20.33 -21.37
CA LEU A 34 -11.14 -20.30 -19.99
C LEU A 34 -12.59 -20.83 -19.88
N PHE A 35 -12.77 -21.80 -18.98
CA PHE A 35 -14.05 -22.50 -18.77
C PHE A 35 -14.59 -23.29 -19.98
N TYR A 36 -13.71 -23.72 -20.88
CA TYR A 36 -14.10 -24.58 -21.99
C TYR A 36 -14.85 -25.84 -21.51
N ASN A 37 -14.33 -26.48 -20.48
CA ASN A 37 -14.87 -27.70 -19.90
C ASN A 37 -15.97 -27.48 -18.83
N THR A 38 -16.34 -26.23 -18.55
CA THR A 38 -17.36 -25.86 -17.58
C THR A 38 -18.35 -24.87 -18.20
N PRO A 39 -19.27 -25.34 -19.07
CA PRO A 39 -20.18 -24.47 -19.81
C PRO A 39 -21.05 -23.57 -18.91
N ALA A 40 -21.43 -24.07 -17.73
CA ALA A 40 -22.22 -23.31 -16.76
C ALA A 40 -21.45 -22.06 -16.27
N ARG A 41 -20.15 -22.20 -15.98
CA ARG A 41 -19.30 -21.05 -15.58
C ARG A 41 -19.04 -20.12 -16.76
N ARG A 42 -18.86 -20.69 -17.97
CA ARG A 42 -18.62 -19.88 -19.17
C ARG A 42 -19.77 -18.93 -19.48
N LYS A 43 -21.01 -19.29 -19.16
CA LYS A 43 -22.17 -18.42 -19.33
C LYS A 43 -22.12 -17.15 -18.46
N PHE A 44 -21.36 -17.16 -17.38
CA PHE A 44 -21.19 -16.01 -16.49
C PHE A 44 -20.01 -15.12 -16.87
N LEU A 45 -19.20 -15.53 -17.85
CA LEU A 45 -18.15 -14.67 -18.39
C LEU A 45 -18.76 -13.44 -19.03
N ARG A 46 -18.18 -12.32 -18.73
CA ARG A 46 -18.52 -11.04 -19.33
C ARG A 46 -17.73 -10.83 -20.62
N THR A 47 -17.61 -9.58 -21.07
CA THR A 47 -16.78 -9.28 -22.24
C THR A 47 -15.30 -9.58 -21.95
N GLU A 48 -14.53 -9.88 -22.99
CA GLU A 48 -13.07 -10.09 -22.87
C GLU A 48 -12.38 -8.93 -22.15
N LYS A 49 -12.81 -7.71 -22.42
CA LYS A 49 -12.28 -6.52 -21.75
C LYS A 49 -12.53 -6.55 -20.24
N THR A 50 -13.72 -6.93 -19.81
CA THR A 50 -14.05 -7.02 -18.38
C THR A 50 -13.24 -8.12 -17.70
N GLU A 51 -13.12 -9.29 -18.32
CA GLU A 51 -12.32 -10.39 -17.79
C GLU A 51 -10.84 -10.03 -17.72
N PHE A 52 -10.33 -9.37 -18.76
CA PHE A 52 -8.95 -8.87 -18.75
C PHE A 52 -8.70 -7.87 -17.63
N ASN A 53 -9.63 -6.96 -17.36
CA ASN A 53 -9.49 -5.99 -16.27
C ASN A 53 -9.36 -6.68 -14.90
N HIS A 54 -10.09 -7.77 -14.67
CA HIS A 54 -9.95 -8.56 -13.45
C HIS A 54 -8.59 -9.24 -13.35
N ILE A 55 -8.10 -9.80 -14.45
CA ILE A 55 -6.77 -10.41 -14.50
C ILE A 55 -5.68 -9.35 -14.29
N ASP A 56 -5.77 -8.24 -14.97
CA ASP A 56 -4.84 -7.10 -14.86
C ASP A 56 -4.74 -6.60 -13.41
N GLU A 57 -5.88 -6.50 -12.73
CA GLU A 57 -5.92 -6.08 -11.32
C GLU A 57 -5.22 -7.08 -10.40
N ILE A 58 -5.41 -8.38 -10.60
CA ILE A 58 -4.73 -9.42 -9.81
C ILE A 58 -3.22 -9.38 -10.08
N ILE A 59 -2.79 -9.25 -11.32
CA ILE A 59 -1.37 -9.15 -11.69
C ILE A 59 -0.74 -7.91 -11.07
N ARG A 60 -1.45 -6.78 -11.06
CA ARG A 60 -1.01 -5.54 -10.40
C ARG A 60 -0.78 -5.75 -8.90
N ARG A 61 -1.70 -6.42 -8.22
CA ARG A 61 -1.57 -6.75 -6.80
C ARG A 61 -0.35 -7.61 -6.51
N ILE A 62 -0.10 -8.62 -7.32
CA ILE A 62 1.06 -9.50 -7.20
C ILE A 62 2.35 -8.71 -7.48
N ALA A 63 2.35 -7.88 -8.51
CA ALA A 63 3.51 -7.06 -8.88
C ALA A 63 3.90 -6.06 -7.78
N LEU A 64 2.93 -5.49 -7.07
CA LEU A 64 3.16 -4.61 -5.93
C LEU A 64 3.61 -5.38 -4.67
N ALA A 65 3.26 -6.66 -4.54
CA ALA A 65 3.71 -7.50 -3.44
C ALA A 65 5.16 -8.00 -3.61
N ARG A 66 5.64 -8.12 -4.84
CA ARG A 66 6.93 -8.75 -5.18
C ARG A 66 7.70 -7.90 -6.18
N PHE A 67 8.36 -6.86 -5.69
CA PHE A 67 9.22 -5.99 -6.50
C PHE A 67 10.44 -6.71 -7.07
N ASP A 68 10.86 -7.79 -6.46
CA ASP A 68 12.00 -8.63 -6.83
C ASP A 68 11.72 -9.58 -8.01
N VAL A 69 10.48 -9.67 -8.47
CA VAL A 69 10.07 -10.58 -9.54
C VAL A 69 9.67 -9.80 -10.79
N THR A 70 10.25 -10.17 -11.93
CA THR A 70 9.78 -9.67 -13.24
C THR A 70 8.50 -10.40 -13.62
N ILE A 71 7.48 -9.64 -13.99
CA ILE A 71 6.17 -10.17 -14.39
C ILE A 71 5.83 -9.63 -15.78
N ASN A 72 5.58 -10.53 -16.72
CA ASN A 72 5.09 -10.23 -18.05
C ASN A 72 3.68 -10.81 -18.20
N LEU A 73 2.73 -10.02 -18.64
CA LEU A 73 1.38 -10.46 -18.95
C LEU A 73 1.13 -10.33 -20.44
N SER A 74 0.76 -11.44 -21.06
CA SER A 74 0.32 -11.49 -22.46
C SER A 74 -1.16 -11.83 -22.53
N HIS A 75 -1.85 -11.21 -23.46
CA HIS A 75 -3.27 -11.44 -23.74
C HIS A 75 -3.47 -11.57 -25.24
N ASN A 76 -4.05 -12.71 -25.67
CA ASN A 76 -4.25 -13.03 -27.09
C ASN A 76 -2.97 -12.85 -27.93
N GLY A 77 -1.86 -13.39 -27.43
CA GLY A 77 -0.56 -13.39 -28.12
C GLY A 77 0.21 -12.06 -28.08
N LYS A 78 -0.31 -11.03 -27.40
CA LYS A 78 0.35 -9.73 -27.26
C LYS A 78 0.76 -9.48 -25.82
N ILE A 79 1.99 -9.02 -25.61
CA ILE A 79 2.46 -8.56 -24.31
C ILE A 79 1.75 -7.24 -23.99
N VAL A 80 0.96 -7.22 -22.92
CA VAL A 80 0.16 -6.06 -22.51
C VAL A 80 0.67 -5.40 -21.23
N ARG A 81 1.41 -6.14 -20.40
CA ARG A 81 2.07 -5.60 -19.20
C ARG A 81 3.46 -6.19 -19.07
N GLN A 82 4.40 -5.35 -18.66
CA GLN A 82 5.76 -5.76 -18.39
C GLN A 82 6.27 -4.99 -17.16
N TYR A 83 6.41 -5.70 -16.05
CA TYR A 83 6.90 -5.17 -14.79
C TYR A 83 8.26 -5.77 -14.49
N ARG A 84 9.31 -4.97 -14.64
CA ARG A 84 10.69 -5.43 -14.41
C ARG A 84 11.00 -5.50 -12.92
N ALA A 85 11.71 -6.54 -12.51
CA ALA A 85 12.21 -6.67 -11.15
C ALA A 85 13.11 -5.49 -10.77
N VAL A 86 13.00 -5.08 -9.50
CA VAL A 86 13.89 -4.11 -8.90
C VAL A 86 14.92 -4.88 -8.07
N PRO A 87 16.23 -4.74 -8.33
CA PRO A 87 17.25 -5.38 -7.53
C PRO A 87 17.24 -4.82 -6.10
N GLU A 88 17.79 -5.57 -5.17
CA GLU A 88 17.94 -5.12 -3.79
C GLU A 88 18.73 -3.81 -3.74
N GLY A 89 18.19 -2.82 -3.01
CA GLY A 89 18.75 -1.46 -2.96
C GLY A 89 18.46 -0.60 -4.21
N GLY A 90 17.75 -1.12 -5.21
CA GLY A 90 17.35 -0.38 -6.41
C GLY A 90 16.18 0.59 -6.17
N GLN A 91 15.96 1.47 -7.14
CA GLN A 91 14.87 2.44 -7.11
C GLN A 91 13.52 1.75 -7.39
N LYS A 92 12.65 1.74 -6.38
CA LYS A 92 11.32 1.12 -6.46
C LYS A 92 10.31 1.99 -7.22
N GLU A 93 10.55 3.28 -7.31
CA GLU A 93 9.65 4.28 -7.89
C GLU A 93 9.36 4.02 -9.37
N ARG A 94 10.35 3.54 -10.11
CA ARG A 94 10.16 3.22 -11.53
C ARG A 94 9.14 2.10 -11.73
N ARG A 95 9.21 1.05 -10.91
CA ARG A 95 8.24 -0.04 -10.92
C ARG A 95 6.87 0.41 -10.43
N LEU A 96 6.84 1.22 -9.37
CA LEU A 96 5.62 1.82 -8.87
C LEU A 96 4.89 2.61 -9.97
N GLY A 97 5.61 3.43 -10.71
CA GLY A 97 5.06 4.18 -11.84
C GLY A 97 4.58 3.30 -13.00
N ALA A 98 5.26 2.20 -13.27
CA ALA A 98 4.84 1.23 -14.28
C ALA A 98 3.54 0.50 -13.89
N ILE A 99 3.31 0.25 -12.61
CA ILE A 99 2.13 -0.44 -12.10
C ILE A 99 0.96 0.53 -11.86
N CYS A 100 1.21 1.63 -11.17
CA CYS A 100 0.18 2.58 -10.71
C CYS A 100 0.00 3.79 -11.64
N GLY A 101 0.90 4.00 -12.59
CA GLY A 101 0.89 5.13 -13.50
C GLY A 101 1.74 6.31 -13.03
N THR A 102 2.13 7.15 -13.99
CA THR A 102 2.98 8.32 -13.73
C THR A 102 2.27 9.37 -12.90
N ALA A 103 0.97 9.54 -13.06
CA ALA A 103 0.18 10.49 -12.26
C ALA A 103 0.23 10.18 -10.76
N PHE A 104 0.17 8.89 -10.38
CA PHE A 104 0.37 8.50 -8.99
C PHE A 104 1.80 8.75 -8.52
N LEU A 105 2.78 8.38 -9.34
CA LEU A 105 4.20 8.54 -9.00
C LEU A 105 4.57 10.01 -8.75
N GLU A 106 4.05 10.92 -9.55
CA GLU A 106 4.29 12.37 -9.41
C GLU A 106 3.75 12.92 -8.08
N GLN A 107 2.68 12.35 -7.55
CA GLN A 107 2.05 12.76 -6.30
C GLN A 107 2.42 11.88 -5.10
N ALA A 108 3.20 10.82 -5.32
CA ALA A 108 3.52 9.86 -4.28
C ALA A 108 4.51 10.42 -3.27
N LEU A 109 4.13 10.35 -2.00
CA LEU A 109 4.95 10.68 -0.85
C LEU A 109 5.42 9.39 -0.20
N ALA A 110 6.72 9.17 -0.16
CA ALA A 110 7.29 7.99 0.48
C ALA A 110 7.10 8.05 1.99
N ILE A 111 6.66 6.95 2.56
CA ILE A 111 6.51 6.78 3.99
C ILE A 111 7.42 5.66 4.48
N GLU A 112 8.11 5.91 5.57
CA GLU A 112 8.84 4.93 6.37
C GLU A 112 8.65 5.28 7.83
N TRP A 113 7.86 4.48 8.53
CA TRP A 113 7.43 4.75 9.90
C TRP A 113 7.56 3.48 10.74
N GLN A 114 8.18 3.57 11.90
CA GLN A 114 8.40 2.43 12.77
C GLN A 114 8.12 2.79 14.22
N HIS A 115 7.46 1.88 14.93
CA HIS A 115 7.25 1.94 16.37
C HIS A 115 7.15 0.53 16.94
N GLY A 116 8.07 0.15 17.81
CA GLY A 116 8.13 -1.21 18.32
C GLY A 116 8.25 -2.24 17.19
N ASP A 117 7.35 -3.20 17.18
CA ASP A 117 7.29 -4.28 16.17
C ASP A 117 6.48 -3.88 14.93
N LEU A 118 5.96 -2.66 14.89
CA LEU A 118 5.20 -2.15 13.77
C LEU A 118 6.08 -1.39 12.79
N THR A 119 5.99 -1.72 11.52
CA THR A 119 6.66 -0.99 10.43
C THR A 119 5.64 -0.68 9.33
N LEU A 120 5.59 0.57 8.90
CA LEU A 120 4.77 1.03 7.79
C LEU A 120 5.67 1.63 6.73
N ARG A 121 5.61 1.09 5.51
CA ARG A 121 6.35 1.56 4.34
C ARG A 121 5.43 1.74 3.16
N GLY A 122 5.87 2.48 2.18
CA GLY A 122 5.19 2.64 0.92
C GLY A 122 4.99 4.10 0.53
N TRP A 123 3.84 4.39 -0.07
CA TRP A 123 3.54 5.70 -0.64
C TRP A 123 2.08 6.08 -0.42
N VAL A 124 1.89 7.36 -0.17
CA VAL A 124 0.58 8.00 -0.13
C VAL A 124 0.60 9.14 -1.13
N ALA A 125 -0.40 9.23 -2.00
CA ALA A 125 -0.51 10.38 -2.89
C ALA A 125 -0.88 11.64 -2.12
N ASP A 126 -0.32 12.78 -2.51
CA ASP A 126 -0.67 14.06 -1.91
C ASP A 126 -2.18 14.30 -2.05
N PRO A 127 -2.93 14.41 -0.94
CA PRO A 127 -4.38 14.60 -0.98
C PRO A 127 -4.84 15.88 -1.67
N ASN A 128 -3.97 16.90 -1.75
CA ASN A 128 -4.27 18.15 -2.42
C ASN A 128 -4.39 18.01 -3.95
N HIS A 129 -3.85 16.93 -4.51
CA HIS A 129 -3.82 16.66 -5.95
C HIS A 129 -4.58 15.40 -6.33
N THR A 130 -5.54 14.99 -5.52
CA THR A 130 -6.33 13.78 -5.75
C THR A 130 -7.29 13.96 -6.92
N THR A 131 -7.28 12.99 -7.82
CA THR A 131 -8.23 12.86 -8.93
C THR A 131 -9.06 11.57 -8.76
N PRO A 132 -10.23 11.43 -9.39
CA PRO A 132 -11.00 10.19 -9.35
C PRO A 132 -10.21 8.97 -9.82
N ALA A 133 -9.35 9.13 -10.82
CA ALA A 133 -8.51 8.04 -11.32
C ALA A 133 -7.44 7.62 -10.29
N LEU A 134 -6.86 8.56 -9.55
CA LEU A 134 -5.92 8.26 -8.46
C LEU A 134 -6.61 7.56 -7.29
N ALA A 135 -7.84 7.93 -6.99
CA ALA A 135 -8.60 7.37 -5.87
C ALA A 135 -8.90 5.87 -6.00
N GLU A 136 -8.76 5.29 -7.19
CA GLU A 136 -8.85 3.84 -7.41
C GLU A 136 -7.62 3.08 -6.91
N ILE A 137 -6.49 3.77 -6.68
CA ILE A 137 -5.24 3.16 -6.22
C ILE A 137 -5.26 3.09 -4.69
N GLN A 138 -5.70 1.96 -4.17
CA GLN A 138 -5.83 1.69 -2.75
C GLN A 138 -5.33 0.29 -2.44
N TYR A 139 -4.02 0.16 -2.23
CA TYR A 139 -3.38 -1.12 -1.94
C TYR A 139 -2.74 -1.09 -0.56
N CYS A 140 -3.14 -2.03 0.29
CA CYS A 140 -2.51 -2.26 1.58
C CYS A 140 -2.15 -3.74 1.73
N TYR A 141 -0.94 -3.98 2.21
CA TYR A 141 -0.40 -5.31 2.47
C TYR A 141 -0.08 -5.44 3.95
N VAL A 142 -0.57 -6.49 4.58
CA VAL A 142 -0.20 -6.86 5.95
C VAL A 142 0.63 -8.13 5.90
N ASN A 143 1.88 -8.03 6.32
CA ASN A 143 2.86 -9.13 6.23
C ASN A 143 2.91 -9.78 4.84
N GLY A 144 2.94 -8.95 3.79
CA GLY A 144 3.00 -9.38 2.39
C GLY A 144 1.68 -9.82 1.76
N ARG A 145 0.58 -9.84 2.51
CA ARG A 145 -0.75 -10.20 2.01
C ARG A 145 -1.62 -8.96 1.78
N MET A 146 -2.19 -8.84 0.58
CA MET A 146 -3.10 -7.75 0.30
C MET A 146 -4.37 -7.86 1.17
N MET A 147 -4.71 -6.75 1.80
CA MET A 147 -5.86 -6.61 2.68
C MET A 147 -6.72 -5.42 2.27
N ARG A 148 -8.03 -5.56 2.48
CA ARG A 148 -9.03 -4.48 2.38
C ARG A 148 -9.67 -4.29 3.74
N ASP A 149 -8.86 -3.92 4.69
CA ASP A 149 -9.27 -3.79 6.08
C ASP A 149 -9.87 -2.43 6.37
N ARG A 150 -10.99 -2.41 7.07
CA ARG A 150 -11.73 -1.17 7.40
C ARG A 150 -10.99 -0.28 8.36
N LEU A 151 -10.30 -0.87 9.33
CA LEU A 151 -9.52 -0.12 10.33
C LEU A 151 -8.37 0.61 9.67
N ILE A 152 -7.63 -0.07 8.79
CA ILE A 152 -6.51 0.50 8.04
C ILE A 152 -7.00 1.63 7.14
N ASN A 153 -8.04 1.38 6.34
CA ASN A 153 -8.61 2.39 5.45
C ASN A 153 -9.15 3.60 6.21
N HIS A 154 -9.77 3.38 7.35
CA HIS A 154 -10.26 4.46 8.21
C HIS A 154 -9.11 5.31 8.76
N ALA A 155 -8.03 4.69 9.22
CA ALA A 155 -6.85 5.41 9.73
C ALA A 155 -6.21 6.30 8.66
N ILE A 156 -6.05 5.77 7.45
CA ILE A 156 -5.48 6.51 6.32
C ILE A 156 -6.40 7.67 5.93
N ARG A 157 -7.69 7.43 5.81
CA ARG A 157 -8.67 8.45 5.46
C ARG A 157 -8.70 9.57 6.50
N GLN A 158 -8.69 9.23 7.77
CA GLN A 158 -8.69 10.20 8.87
C GLN A 158 -7.43 11.06 8.84
N ALA A 159 -6.26 10.50 8.54
CA ALA A 159 -5.02 11.26 8.40
C ALA A 159 -5.06 12.27 7.23
N CYS A 160 -5.84 11.98 6.20
CA CYS A 160 -6.00 12.83 5.01
C CYS A 160 -7.23 13.76 5.08
N GLU A 161 -8.06 13.66 6.12
CA GLU A 161 -9.39 14.27 6.21
C GLU A 161 -9.40 15.78 5.97
N ASP A 162 -8.43 16.49 6.54
CA ASP A 162 -8.35 17.96 6.42
C ASP A 162 -8.06 18.44 4.99
N LYS A 163 -7.56 17.56 4.14
CA LYS A 163 -7.11 17.86 2.77
C LYS A 163 -7.99 17.26 1.69
N LEU A 164 -8.84 16.29 2.06
CA LEU A 164 -9.76 15.63 1.14
C LEU A 164 -11.14 16.28 1.20
N GLY A 165 -11.77 16.45 0.04
CA GLY A 165 -13.19 16.76 -0.04
C GLY A 165 -14.06 15.58 0.44
N ALA A 166 -15.34 15.86 0.73
CA ALA A 166 -16.27 14.87 1.29
C ALA A 166 -16.41 13.59 0.45
N ASP A 167 -16.31 13.72 -0.88
CA ASP A 167 -16.46 12.63 -1.85
C ASP A 167 -15.12 12.08 -2.37
N GLN A 168 -14.00 12.61 -1.88
CA GLN A 168 -12.67 12.19 -2.29
C GLN A 168 -12.15 11.05 -1.43
N GLN A 169 -11.37 10.16 -2.03
CA GLN A 169 -10.71 9.04 -1.37
C GLN A 169 -9.19 9.20 -1.47
N PRO A 170 -8.44 8.81 -0.43
CA PRO A 170 -6.98 8.80 -0.51
C PRO A 170 -6.50 7.72 -1.46
N ALA A 171 -5.39 7.98 -2.14
CA ALA A 171 -4.67 7.01 -2.96
C ALA A 171 -3.39 6.59 -2.24
N PHE A 172 -3.13 5.29 -2.17
CA PHE A 172 -1.98 4.76 -1.43
C PHE A 172 -1.57 3.37 -1.87
N VAL A 173 -0.31 3.08 -1.65
CA VAL A 173 0.29 1.74 -1.71
C VAL A 173 1.11 1.58 -0.44
N LEU A 174 0.59 0.84 0.54
CA LEU A 174 1.18 0.72 1.86
C LEU A 174 1.45 -0.72 2.26
N TYR A 175 2.55 -0.92 2.97
CA TYR A 175 3.02 -2.20 3.48
C TYR A 175 3.16 -2.10 4.99
N LEU A 176 2.31 -2.82 5.71
CA LEU A 176 2.35 -2.95 7.16
C LEU A 176 3.01 -4.27 7.52
N GLU A 177 4.05 -4.20 8.33
CA GLU A 177 4.66 -5.35 8.98
C GLU A 177 4.35 -5.32 10.47
N ILE A 178 3.88 -6.44 10.97
CA ILE A 178 3.46 -6.62 12.36
C ILE A 178 3.82 -8.05 12.80
N ASP A 179 4.09 -8.25 14.09
CA ASP A 179 4.25 -9.58 14.63
C ASP A 179 3.03 -10.45 14.28
N PRO A 180 3.23 -11.61 13.61
CA PRO A 180 2.14 -12.50 13.24
C PRO A 180 1.26 -12.95 14.41
N HIS A 181 1.79 -12.96 15.63
CA HIS A 181 1.02 -13.29 16.84
C HIS A 181 0.05 -12.19 17.28
N GLN A 182 0.22 -10.97 16.75
CA GLN A 182 -0.63 -9.82 17.04
C GLN A 182 -1.78 -9.64 16.05
N VAL A 183 -1.89 -10.53 15.06
CA VAL A 183 -2.89 -10.44 14.00
C VAL A 183 -3.52 -11.80 13.72
N ASP A 184 -4.85 -11.84 13.63
CA ASP A 184 -5.61 -13.00 13.17
C ASP A 184 -6.09 -12.76 11.75
N VAL A 185 -5.65 -13.59 10.81
CA VAL A 185 -6.01 -13.54 9.38
C VAL A 185 -7.21 -14.42 9.05
N ASN A 186 -7.68 -15.25 9.98
CA ASN A 186 -8.78 -16.20 9.77
C ASN A 186 -10.14 -15.60 10.13
N VAL A 187 -10.40 -14.39 9.73
CA VAL A 187 -11.65 -13.65 10.04
C VAL A 187 -12.64 -13.74 8.88
N HIS A 188 -12.15 -13.76 7.66
CA HIS A 188 -12.95 -13.78 6.43
C HIS A 188 -12.53 -14.94 5.52
N PRO A 189 -13.47 -15.66 4.86
CA PRO A 189 -13.13 -16.77 3.97
C PRO A 189 -12.13 -16.41 2.86
N ALA A 190 -12.26 -15.21 2.29
CA ALA A 190 -11.33 -14.70 1.28
C ALA A 190 -10.06 -14.07 1.87
N LYS A 191 -9.94 -14.01 3.20
CA LYS A 191 -8.77 -13.48 3.93
C LYS A 191 -8.38 -12.05 3.52
N HIS A 192 -9.37 -11.21 3.19
CA HIS A 192 -9.16 -9.80 2.88
C HIS A 192 -9.20 -8.90 4.11
N GLU A 193 -9.72 -9.40 5.22
CA GLU A 193 -9.81 -8.68 6.49
C GLU A 193 -8.99 -9.40 7.55
N VAL A 194 -8.44 -8.65 8.48
CA VAL A 194 -7.69 -9.16 9.62
C VAL A 194 -8.27 -8.61 10.91
N ARG A 195 -8.02 -9.30 12.00
CA ARG A 195 -8.29 -8.80 13.34
C ARG A 195 -6.98 -8.55 14.05
N PHE A 196 -6.75 -7.33 14.44
CA PHE A 196 -5.59 -6.95 15.25
C PHE A 196 -5.91 -7.13 16.73
N HIS A 197 -4.99 -7.73 17.49
CA HIS A 197 -5.13 -7.86 18.93
C HIS A 197 -5.16 -6.49 19.62
N GLN A 198 -4.36 -5.56 19.13
CA GLN A 198 -4.31 -4.18 19.59
C GLN A 198 -4.76 -3.23 18.49
N SER A 199 -6.02 -3.31 18.11
CA SER A 199 -6.57 -2.59 16.98
C SER A 199 -6.42 -1.07 17.10
N ARG A 200 -6.58 -0.50 18.30
CA ARG A 200 -6.38 0.92 18.54
C ARG A 200 -4.93 1.36 18.33
N LEU A 201 -3.98 0.57 18.81
CA LEU A 201 -2.56 0.85 18.62
C LEU A 201 -2.19 0.84 17.14
N VAL A 202 -2.68 -0.14 16.37
CA VAL A 202 -2.44 -0.23 14.93
C VAL A 202 -3.08 0.94 14.19
N HIS A 203 -4.31 1.29 14.53
CA HIS A 203 -4.99 2.47 13.97
C HIS A 203 -4.19 3.75 14.20
N ASP A 204 -3.81 4.01 15.43
CA ASP A 204 -3.07 5.22 15.80
C ASP A 204 -1.67 5.25 15.17
N PHE A 205 -1.03 4.09 15.04
CA PHE A 205 0.26 3.95 14.37
C PHE A 205 0.18 4.34 12.89
N ILE A 206 -0.80 3.82 12.17
CA ILE A 206 -0.99 4.14 10.75
C ILE A 206 -1.38 5.61 10.58
N TYR A 207 -2.31 6.09 11.40
CA TYR A 207 -2.73 7.49 11.40
C TYR A 207 -1.55 8.45 11.59
N GLN A 208 -0.72 8.23 12.60
CA GLN A 208 0.44 9.07 12.88
C GLN A 208 1.49 8.99 11.76
N GLY A 209 1.74 7.80 11.23
CA GLY A 209 2.70 7.61 10.14
C GLY A 209 2.30 8.36 8.88
N VAL A 210 1.06 8.26 8.46
CA VAL A 210 0.54 8.98 7.29
C VAL A 210 0.50 10.49 7.56
N LEU A 211 -0.01 10.91 8.72
CA LEU A 211 -0.09 12.31 9.07
C LEU A 211 1.28 13.00 9.11
N SER A 212 2.30 12.33 9.64
CA SER A 212 3.65 12.89 9.71
C SER A 212 4.24 13.20 8.33
N VAL A 213 4.02 12.34 7.36
CA VAL A 213 4.47 12.56 5.96
C VAL A 213 3.74 13.72 5.31
N LEU A 214 2.43 13.83 5.56
CA LEU A 214 1.63 14.93 5.02
C LEU A 214 2.00 16.28 5.64
N GLN A 215 2.40 16.31 6.91
CA GLN A 215 2.84 17.52 7.60
C GLN A 215 4.24 17.98 7.18
N GLN A 216 5.16 17.05 6.92
CA GLN A 216 6.52 17.38 6.46
C GLN A 216 6.53 18.17 5.15
N GLN A 217 5.53 18.00 4.30
CA GLN A 217 5.42 18.80 3.07
C GLN A 217 5.10 20.28 3.31
N LEU A 218 4.46 20.58 4.43
CA LEU A 218 4.16 21.97 4.79
C LEU A 218 5.37 22.72 5.36
N GLU A 219 6.38 21.99 5.82
CA GLU A 219 7.58 22.52 6.46
C GLU A 219 8.77 22.67 5.50
N THR A 220 8.62 22.31 4.22
CA THR A 220 9.67 22.57 3.23
C THR A 220 9.72 24.08 3.03
N PRO A 221 10.77 24.78 3.49
CA PRO A 221 10.89 26.21 3.28
C PRO A 221 10.89 26.47 1.76
N LEU A 222 10.05 27.36 1.31
CA LEU A 222 10.20 27.96 -0.01
C LEU A 222 11.65 28.42 -0.13
N PRO A 223 12.39 28.07 -1.20
CA PRO A 223 13.70 28.68 -1.42
C PRO A 223 13.47 30.20 -1.39
N LEU A 224 13.95 30.82 -0.33
CA LEU A 224 14.06 32.27 -0.28
C LEU A 224 14.95 32.63 -1.45
N ASP A 225 14.40 33.36 -2.40
CA ASP A 225 15.15 33.96 -3.49
C ASP A 225 16.41 34.57 -2.91
N ASP A 226 17.53 34.12 -3.44
CA ASP A 226 18.87 34.56 -3.08
C ASP A 226 18.94 36.08 -3.36
N GLU A 227 18.66 36.87 -2.31
CA GLU A 227 19.01 38.28 -2.38
C GLU A 227 20.55 38.37 -2.52
N PRO A 228 21.07 39.08 -3.51
CA PRO A 228 22.48 39.16 -3.71
C PRO A 228 23.15 39.83 -2.50
N GLN A 229 23.93 39.03 -1.78
CA GLN A 229 24.74 39.51 -0.68
C GLN A 229 25.65 40.66 -1.20
N PRO A 230 25.60 41.83 -0.59
CA PRO A 230 26.58 42.87 -0.89
C PRO A 230 27.97 42.40 -0.45
N ALA A 231 28.93 42.53 -1.35
CA ALA A 231 30.35 42.16 -1.16
C ALA A 231 30.90 42.69 0.17
N PRO A 232 31.76 41.90 0.85
CA PRO A 232 32.38 42.33 2.09
C PRO A 232 33.30 43.50 1.86
N ARG A 233 32.96 44.64 2.43
CA ARG A 233 33.89 45.79 2.55
C ARG A 233 34.99 45.43 3.53
N SER A 234 36.20 45.41 3.05
CA SER A 234 37.43 45.31 3.83
C SER A 234 37.55 46.51 4.80
N ILE A 235 37.60 46.22 6.08
CA ILE A 235 37.93 47.21 7.11
C ILE A 235 39.38 46.93 7.60
N PRO A 236 40.23 47.95 7.71
CA PRO A 236 41.64 47.75 8.06
C PRO A 236 41.82 47.44 9.53
N GLU A 237 42.83 46.56 9.72
CA GLU A 237 43.39 46.24 11.04
C GLU A 237 43.75 47.50 11.84
N ASN A 238 43.31 47.56 13.11
CA ASN A 238 44.06 48.30 14.08
C ASN A 238 44.12 47.52 15.40
N ARG A 239 45.33 47.25 15.82
CA ARG A 239 45.77 46.60 17.07
C ARG A 239 45.31 47.46 18.26
N VAL A 240 45.03 46.82 19.39
CA VAL A 240 45.77 46.97 20.68
C VAL A 240 45.05 46.21 21.82
N ALA A 241 45.79 45.31 22.38
CA ALA A 241 46.05 44.90 23.78
C ALA A 241 44.91 44.64 24.80
N ALA A 242 44.98 43.44 25.29
CA ALA A 242 45.05 42.93 26.67
C ALA A 242 43.93 43.33 27.69
N GLY A 243 43.34 42.31 28.21
CA GLY A 243 42.57 42.38 29.49
C GLY A 243 42.03 41.02 29.88
N ARG A 244 42.62 40.45 30.89
CA ARG A 244 42.31 39.20 31.58
C ARG A 244 40.92 39.21 32.24
N ASN A 245 40.32 38.07 32.33
CA ASN A 245 39.79 37.38 33.52
C ASN A 245 38.31 36.99 33.49
N HIS A 246 38.14 35.77 33.76
CA HIS A 246 37.43 34.99 34.78
C HIS A 246 36.12 34.29 34.36
N PHE A 247 36.28 32.97 34.39
CA PHE A 247 35.40 31.96 34.96
C PHE A 247 33.90 32.30 35.10
N ALA A 248 33.06 31.56 34.41
CA ALA A 248 31.94 30.82 35.01
C ALA A 248 31.33 29.90 33.96
N GLU A 249 31.50 28.63 34.20
CA GLU A 249 30.75 27.52 33.61
C GLU A 249 29.33 27.59 34.22
N PRO A 250 28.26 27.47 33.45
CA PRO A 250 26.98 27.02 33.97
C PRO A 250 26.61 25.64 33.47
N ALA A 251 26.37 24.81 34.44
CA ALA A 251 25.85 23.47 34.46
C ALA A 251 24.87 23.12 33.36
N ALA A 252 25.08 21.89 32.88
CA ALA A 252 24.16 21.10 32.05
C ALA A 252 22.74 21.10 32.67
N ARG A 253 21.77 21.61 31.93
CA ARG A 253 20.35 21.38 32.21
C ARG A 253 19.90 20.19 31.41
N GLU A 254 19.56 19.12 32.10
CA GLU A 254 18.85 17.97 31.55
C GLU A 254 17.49 18.41 30.95
N PRO A 255 17.08 17.85 29.79
CA PRO A 255 15.76 18.12 29.28
C PRO A 255 14.72 17.36 30.10
N VAL A 256 13.83 18.11 30.70
CA VAL A 256 12.67 17.61 31.44
C VAL A 256 11.66 17.10 30.43
N ALA A 257 11.36 15.79 30.47
CA ALA A 257 10.29 15.17 29.71
C ALA A 257 8.91 15.77 30.09
N PRO A 258 8.04 16.05 29.14
CA PRO A 258 6.71 16.55 29.46
C PRO A 258 5.88 15.44 30.14
N ARG A 259 5.44 15.73 31.35
CA ARG A 259 4.47 14.88 32.06
C ARG A 259 3.10 15.00 31.39
N TYR A 260 2.62 13.88 30.92
CA TYR A 260 1.25 13.71 30.43
C TYR A 260 0.29 13.73 31.61
N THR A 261 -0.56 14.73 31.68
CA THR A 261 -1.70 14.75 32.60
C THR A 261 -2.93 14.21 31.83
N PRO A 262 -3.60 13.17 32.32
CA PRO A 262 -4.82 12.71 31.70
C PRO A 262 -5.96 13.70 31.94
N ALA A 263 -6.64 14.11 30.86
CA ALA A 263 -7.85 14.92 30.94
C ALA A 263 -9.02 14.07 31.47
N PRO A 264 -9.95 14.68 32.22
CA PRO A 264 -11.08 13.96 32.80
C PRO A 264 -12.05 13.49 31.72
N ALA A 265 -12.51 12.24 31.87
CA ALA A 265 -13.53 11.64 31.06
C ALA A 265 -14.84 12.43 31.09
N SER A 266 -15.22 13.03 29.96
CA SER A 266 -16.55 13.58 29.79
C SER A 266 -17.45 12.59 29.09
N GLY A 267 -18.63 12.46 29.65
CA GLY A 267 -19.70 11.52 29.48
C GLY A 267 -19.97 10.97 28.10
N SER A 268 -20.26 9.69 28.11
CA SER A 268 -20.82 8.90 27.02
C SER A 268 -22.11 9.51 26.47
N ARG A 269 -22.04 9.97 25.21
CA ARG A 269 -23.22 10.11 24.37
C ARG A 269 -23.51 8.75 23.72
N PRO A 270 -24.75 8.27 23.70
CA PRO A 270 -25.09 7.04 23.01
C PRO A 270 -24.88 7.23 21.51
N ALA A 271 -24.11 6.31 20.92
CA ALA A 271 -23.89 6.25 19.48
C ALA A 271 -25.22 6.02 18.77
N ALA A 272 -25.54 6.88 17.80
CA ALA A 272 -26.63 6.64 16.88
C ALA A 272 -26.38 5.36 16.07
N PRO A 273 -27.41 4.54 15.81
CA PRO A 273 -27.22 3.32 15.02
C PRO A 273 -26.83 3.70 13.58
N TRP A 274 -25.76 3.05 13.09
CA TRP A 274 -25.32 3.17 11.70
C TRP A 274 -26.43 2.68 10.75
N PRO A 275 -26.69 3.36 9.63
CA PRO A 275 -27.62 2.83 8.65
C PRO A 275 -27.09 1.51 8.11
N ASN A 276 -27.91 0.49 8.22
CA ASN A 276 -27.64 -0.84 7.68
C ASN A 276 -27.23 -0.76 6.21
N ALA A 277 -25.99 -1.16 5.93
CA ALA A 277 -25.59 -1.49 4.58
C ALA A 277 -26.53 -2.58 4.06
N GLN A 278 -27.10 -2.35 2.91
CA GLN A 278 -28.11 -3.24 2.31
C GLN A 278 -27.57 -4.67 2.18
N PRO A 279 -28.23 -5.68 2.76
CA PRO A 279 -27.74 -7.06 2.77
C PRO A 279 -27.94 -7.83 1.47
N GLY A 280 -28.40 -7.17 0.39
CA GLY A 280 -28.88 -7.91 -0.79
C GLY A 280 -27.79 -8.50 -1.69
N TYR A 281 -26.63 -7.84 -1.79
CA TYR A 281 -25.64 -8.23 -2.81
C TYR A 281 -24.73 -9.39 -2.39
N GLN A 282 -24.38 -9.46 -1.12
CA GLN A 282 -23.49 -10.52 -0.60
C GLN A 282 -24.22 -11.86 -0.38
N LYS A 283 -25.52 -11.84 -0.10
CA LYS A 283 -26.32 -13.06 0.07
C LYS A 283 -26.51 -13.81 -1.24
N GLN A 284 -26.76 -13.08 -2.34
CA GLN A 284 -26.92 -13.69 -3.66
C GLN A 284 -25.63 -14.32 -4.19
N GLN A 285 -24.47 -13.71 -3.95
CA GLN A 285 -23.19 -14.29 -4.36
C GLN A 285 -22.84 -15.56 -3.56
N GLY A 286 -23.16 -15.61 -2.28
CA GLY A 286 -22.95 -16.79 -1.44
C GLY A 286 -23.87 -17.95 -1.79
N GLU A 287 -25.11 -17.67 -2.19
CA GLU A 287 -26.07 -18.70 -2.64
C GLU A 287 -25.74 -19.26 -4.01
N VAL A 288 -25.33 -18.42 -4.94
CA VAL A 288 -24.87 -18.86 -6.26
C VAL A 288 -23.61 -19.72 -6.13
N TYR A 289 -22.69 -19.38 -5.22
CA TYR A 289 -21.48 -20.19 -4.99
C TYR A 289 -21.81 -21.54 -4.35
N ARG A 290 -22.78 -21.61 -3.42
CA ARG A 290 -23.27 -22.87 -2.85
C ARG A 290 -23.98 -23.75 -3.85
N GLN A 291 -24.81 -23.18 -4.73
CA GLN A 291 -25.47 -23.93 -5.79
C GLN A 291 -24.49 -24.50 -6.80
N LEU A 292 -23.40 -23.78 -7.12
CA LEU A 292 -22.35 -24.26 -8.01
C LEU A 292 -21.53 -25.42 -7.44
N LEU A 293 -21.44 -25.51 -6.09
CA LEU A 293 -20.75 -26.61 -5.41
C LEU A 293 -21.62 -27.84 -5.19
N GLN A 294 -22.95 -27.72 -5.30
CA GLN A 294 -23.91 -28.80 -5.06
C GLN A 294 -24.48 -29.44 -6.32
N THR A 295 -23.99 -29.11 -7.51
CA THR A 295 -24.44 -29.77 -8.75
C THR A 295 -23.81 -31.17 -8.79
N PRO A 296 -24.61 -32.25 -8.70
CA PRO A 296 -24.09 -33.61 -8.84
C PRO A 296 -23.60 -33.86 -10.27
N ALA A 297 -22.64 -34.77 -10.38
CA ALA A 297 -21.95 -35.16 -11.63
C ALA A 297 -22.91 -35.61 -12.75
#